data_2849caeb4c1bcc1f169e2980e8b0bc6f
#
_entry.id   2849caeb4c1bcc1f169e2980e8b0bc6f
#
_cell.length_a   1.000
_cell.length_b   1.000
_cell.length_c   1.000
_cell.angle_alpha   90.00
_cell.angle_beta   90.00
_cell.angle_gamma   90.00
#
_symmetry.space_group_name_H-M   'P 1'
#
loop_
_entity.id
_entity.type
_entity.pdbx_description
1 polymer ?
#
loop_
_entity_poly.entity_id
_entity_poly.type
_entity_poly.pdbx_seq_one_letter_code
_entity_poly.pdbx_strand_id
1 'polypeptide(L)'
;MKILLSLPPNLVECFHDITGLSRQDYFCTCDPVGHRLGSGGGTAWLLQQACLSEKGKMNSSLFDDWLPQEKRILVHAGGQSRRLPSYAVSGKVLMPVPVFRWERGQRLSQTLLDLQLPLYKRLMAMAPDTIHTMVVSGDVFIRATQPLQPVPDADVVCYGLWLPASTARNHGVFVSRRQTPTVLKQMLQKPSVQTLVELQKEHFYLTDIGVWMLSDKAVKLLMKKTETDDKSQIKDIKIYEDESYRTNY
;
A
#
# COMPACT_ATOMS: atom_id res chain seq x y z
N MET A 1 -5.91 -9.11 13.42
CA MET A 1 -5.34 -8.19 12.38
C MET A 1 -4.54 -9.03 11.40
N LYS A 2 -4.94 -9.09 10.16
CA LYS A 2 -4.37 -9.93 9.12
C LYS A 2 -3.47 -9.15 8.17
N ILE A 3 -2.38 -9.76 7.75
CA ILE A 3 -1.43 -9.19 6.80
C ILE A 3 -1.68 -9.83 5.44
N LEU A 4 -1.96 -9.02 4.43
CA LEU A 4 -2.17 -9.46 3.06
C LEU A 4 -0.98 -9.01 2.21
N LEU A 5 -0.34 -9.93 1.51
CA LEU A 5 0.88 -9.67 0.75
C LEU A 5 0.64 -9.89 -0.75
N SER A 6 0.89 -8.87 -1.55
CA SER A 6 1.05 -9.03 -3.00
C SER A 6 2.53 -9.26 -3.31
N LEU A 7 2.89 -10.47 -3.73
CA LEU A 7 4.26 -10.94 -3.89
C LEU A 7 4.55 -11.35 -5.34
N PRO A 8 5.82 -11.50 -5.74
CA PRO A 8 6.16 -12.21 -6.97
C PRO A 8 5.61 -13.65 -6.95
N PRO A 9 5.17 -14.21 -8.10
CA PRO A 9 4.53 -15.54 -8.14
C PRO A 9 5.33 -16.65 -7.47
N ASN A 10 6.61 -16.74 -7.74
CA ASN A 10 7.53 -17.71 -7.15
C ASN A 10 7.65 -17.59 -5.62
N LEU A 11 7.47 -16.40 -5.06
CA LEU A 11 7.53 -16.20 -3.61
C LEU A 11 6.21 -16.57 -2.92
N VAL A 12 5.07 -16.43 -3.60
CA VAL A 12 3.76 -16.82 -3.05
C VAL A 12 3.74 -18.27 -2.61
N GLU A 13 4.31 -19.17 -3.44
CA GLU A 13 4.33 -20.61 -3.19
C GLU A 13 5.15 -21.01 -1.96
N CYS A 14 6.29 -20.35 -1.75
CA CYS A 14 7.26 -20.71 -0.73
C CYS A 14 7.33 -19.74 0.47
N PHE A 15 6.53 -18.67 0.48
CA PHE A 15 6.60 -17.63 1.51
C PHE A 15 6.49 -18.18 2.94
N HIS A 16 5.50 -19.01 3.20
CA HIS A 16 5.25 -19.57 4.54
C HIS A 16 6.35 -20.53 4.98
N ASP A 17 6.89 -21.32 4.05
CA ASP A 17 7.95 -22.29 4.31
C ASP A 17 9.29 -21.58 4.61
N ILE A 18 9.58 -20.50 3.87
CA ILE A 18 10.81 -19.70 4.07
C ILE A 18 10.74 -18.89 5.37
N THR A 19 9.59 -18.31 5.68
CA THR A 19 9.47 -17.36 6.79
C THR A 19 9.00 -18.00 8.09
N GLY A 20 8.35 -19.17 8.05
CA GLY A 20 7.67 -19.79 9.19
C GLY A 20 6.43 -19.03 9.67
N LEU A 21 5.98 -18.00 8.92
CA LEU A 21 4.81 -17.21 9.29
C LEU A 21 3.50 -17.97 9.01
N SER A 22 2.55 -17.84 9.93
CA SER A 22 1.28 -18.57 9.90
C SER A 22 0.41 -18.15 8.69
N ARG A 23 -0.19 -19.14 8.00
CA ARG A 23 -1.23 -18.88 6.99
C ARG A 23 -2.52 -18.27 7.57
N GLN A 24 -2.72 -18.37 8.87
CA GLN A 24 -3.84 -17.76 9.56
C GLN A 24 -3.69 -16.23 9.61
N ASP A 25 -2.47 -15.76 9.89
CA ASP A 25 -2.17 -14.32 10.06
C ASP A 25 -1.71 -13.64 8.77
N TYR A 26 -1.18 -14.42 7.83
CA TYR A 26 -0.61 -13.93 6.57
C TYR A 26 -1.26 -14.62 5.38
N PHE A 27 -1.81 -13.83 4.49
CA PHE A 27 -2.31 -14.28 3.19
C PHE A 27 -1.43 -13.72 2.07
N CYS A 28 -1.07 -14.56 1.11
CA CYS A 28 -0.19 -14.19 0.00
C CYS A 28 -0.89 -14.45 -1.34
N THR A 29 -0.77 -13.51 -2.27
CA THR A 29 -1.14 -13.71 -3.68
C THR A 29 -0.23 -12.89 -4.59
N CYS A 30 -0.35 -13.09 -5.90
CA CYS A 30 0.32 -12.30 -6.93
C CYS A 30 -0.72 -11.74 -7.91
N ASP A 31 -0.30 -10.78 -8.74
CA ASP A 31 -1.12 -10.35 -9.87
C ASP A 31 -1.44 -11.53 -10.80
N PRO A 32 -2.58 -11.53 -11.48
CA PRO A 32 -2.92 -12.55 -12.48
C PRO A 32 -1.82 -12.68 -13.55
N VAL A 33 -1.61 -13.88 -14.04
CA VAL A 33 -0.58 -14.16 -15.06
C VAL A 33 -0.77 -13.27 -16.28
N GLY A 34 0.29 -12.56 -16.66
CA GLY A 34 0.30 -11.67 -17.83
C GLY A 34 -0.32 -10.28 -17.59
N HIS A 35 -0.88 -10.01 -16.41
CA HIS A 35 -1.51 -8.74 -16.08
C HIS A 35 -0.78 -8.02 -14.95
N ARG A 36 -0.60 -6.70 -15.10
CA ARG A 36 -0.12 -5.82 -14.02
C ARG A 36 -1.25 -4.90 -13.64
N LEU A 37 -1.76 -5.10 -12.44
CA LEU A 37 -2.95 -4.40 -12.00
C LEU A 37 -2.67 -2.98 -11.46
N GLY A 38 -1.39 -2.65 -11.23
CA GLY A 38 -1.02 -1.42 -10.53
C GLY A 38 -1.47 -1.43 -9.06
N SER A 39 -1.24 -0.32 -8.35
CA SER A 39 -1.51 -0.29 -6.90
C SER A 39 -3.00 -0.38 -6.57
N GLY A 40 -3.87 0.32 -7.30
CA GLY A 40 -5.32 0.29 -7.06
C GLY A 40 -5.94 -1.07 -7.39
N GLY A 41 -5.65 -1.58 -8.60
CA GLY A 41 -6.13 -2.90 -9.03
C GLY A 41 -5.57 -4.03 -8.20
N GLY A 42 -4.29 -3.98 -7.89
CA GLY A 42 -3.65 -4.94 -7.00
C GLY A 42 -4.24 -4.93 -5.60
N THR A 43 -4.66 -3.76 -5.08
CA THR A 43 -5.37 -3.66 -3.80
C THR A 43 -6.72 -4.38 -3.86
N ALA A 44 -7.53 -4.09 -4.88
CA ALA A 44 -8.84 -4.73 -5.06
C ALA A 44 -8.69 -6.25 -5.25
N TRP A 45 -7.76 -6.68 -6.10
CA TRP A 45 -7.44 -8.08 -6.33
C TRP A 45 -7.03 -8.80 -5.05
N LEU A 46 -6.11 -8.23 -4.29
CA LEU A 46 -5.62 -8.82 -3.04
C LEU A 46 -6.74 -9.01 -2.01
N LEU A 47 -7.61 -8.01 -1.85
CA LEU A 47 -8.79 -8.10 -0.97
C LEU A 47 -9.78 -9.16 -1.45
N GLN A 48 -10.04 -9.22 -2.77
CA GLN A 48 -10.92 -10.20 -3.38
C GLN A 48 -10.41 -11.62 -3.16
N GLN A 49 -9.13 -11.88 -3.41
CA GLN A 49 -8.52 -13.19 -3.23
C GLN A 49 -8.49 -13.62 -1.75
N ALA A 50 -8.25 -12.67 -0.84
CA ALA A 50 -8.30 -12.94 0.61
C ALA A 50 -9.72 -13.31 1.05
N CYS A 51 -10.74 -12.54 0.63
CA CYS A 51 -12.14 -12.85 0.92
C CYS A 51 -12.55 -14.22 0.34
N LEU A 52 -12.19 -14.49 -0.92
CA LEU A 52 -12.46 -15.77 -1.57
C LEU A 52 -11.82 -16.95 -0.83
N SER A 53 -10.56 -16.79 -0.40
CA SER A 53 -9.84 -17.81 0.37
C SER A 53 -10.49 -18.13 1.71
N GLU A 54 -11.07 -17.12 2.38
CA GLU A 54 -11.71 -17.31 3.70
C GLU A 54 -13.16 -17.78 3.62
N LYS A 55 -13.91 -17.34 2.62
CA LYS A 55 -15.36 -17.59 2.49
C LYS A 55 -15.71 -18.64 1.44
N GLY A 56 -14.74 -19.12 0.66
CA GLY A 56 -14.93 -20.10 -0.43
C GLY A 56 -15.68 -19.57 -1.64
N LYS A 57 -16.26 -18.37 -1.56
CA LYS A 57 -16.96 -17.66 -2.65
C LYS A 57 -16.82 -16.16 -2.47
N MET A 58 -17.05 -15.42 -3.55
CA MET A 58 -17.00 -13.96 -3.55
C MET A 58 -18.26 -13.41 -4.22
N ASN A 59 -18.98 -12.53 -3.53
CA ASN A 59 -20.00 -11.64 -4.05
C ASN A 59 -20.04 -10.35 -3.20
N SER A 60 -20.72 -9.32 -3.68
CA SER A 60 -20.76 -8.01 -3.03
C SER A 60 -21.27 -8.08 -1.59
N SER A 61 -22.33 -8.85 -1.31
CA SER A 61 -22.90 -8.95 0.04
C SER A 61 -21.91 -9.63 1.01
N LEU A 62 -21.30 -10.74 0.61
CA LEU A 62 -20.31 -11.42 1.44
C LEU A 62 -19.05 -10.56 1.68
N PHE A 63 -18.62 -9.81 0.68
CA PHE A 63 -17.50 -8.91 0.82
C PHE A 63 -17.82 -7.76 1.79
N ASP A 64 -19.02 -7.19 1.67
CA ASP A 64 -19.52 -6.13 2.55
C ASP A 64 -19.60 -6.55 4.01
N ASP A 65 -19.93 -7.83 4.28
CA ASP A 65 -19.98 -8.41 5.62
C ASP A 65 -18.58 -8.80 6.12
N TRP A 66 -17.68 -9.24 5.22
CA TRP A 66 -16.33 -9.68 5.56
C TRP A 66 -15.40 -8.51 5.88
N LEU A 67 -15.54 -7.39 5.18
CA LEU A 67 -14.61 -6.28 5.27
C LEU A 67 -14.50 -5.71 6.70
N PRO A 68 -15.60 -5.41 7.43
CA PRO A 68 -15.53 -4.84 8.78
C PRO A 68 -15.18 -5.85 9.89
N GLN A 69 -15.06 -7.16 9.59
CA GLN A 69 -14.82 -8.18 10.61
C GLN A 69 -13.40 -8.10 11.19
N GLU A 70 -12.43 -7.59 10.42
CA GLU A 70 -11.05 -7.58 10.83
C GLU A 70 -10.26 -6.45 10.17
N LYS A 71 -9.35 -5.82 10.93
CA LYS A 71 -8.37 -4.87 10.38
C LYS A 71 -7.29 -5.59 9.58
N ARG A 72 -6.96 -5.09 8.39
CA ARG A 72 -6.02 -5.69 7.43
C ARG A 72 -4.95 -4.69 6.99
N ILE A 73 -3.71 -5.17 6.89
CA ILE A 73 -2.58 -4.42 6.33
C ILE A 73 -2.19 -5.09 5.03
N LEU A 74 -2.34 -4.38 3.92
CA LEU A 74 -2.00 -4.83 2.58
C LEU A 74 -0.61 -4.31 2.22
N VAL A 75 0.33 -5.22 1.94
CA VAL A 75 1.70 -4.87 1.57
C VAL A 75 1.93 -5.19 0.10
N HIS A 76 2.12 -4.15 -0.71
CA HIS A 76 2.47 -4.31 -2.12
C HIS A 76 3.97 -4.55 -2.29
N ALA A 77 4.37 -5.77 -2.58
CA ALA A 77 5.75 -6.20 -2.75
C ALA A 77 6.02 -6.98 -4.05
N GLY A 78 5.06 -7.02 -4.98
CA GLY A 78 5.12 -7.72 -6.27
C GLY A 78 5.96 -7.05 -7.37
N GLY A 79 6.63 -5.94 -7.08
CA GLY A 79 7.40 -5.18 -8.06
C GLY A 79 8.62 -5.93 -8.62
N GLN A 80 9.05 -5.57 -9.86
CA GLN A 80 10.14 -6.25 -10.60
C GLN A 80 11.55 -6.05 -10.01
N SER A 81 11.72 -5.30 -8.94
CA SER A 81 13.03 -5.04 -8.29
C SER A 81 14.15 -4.62 -9.26
N ARG A 82 13.81 -3.89 -10.35
CA ARG A 82 14.76 -3.52 -11.42
C ARG A 82 16.03 -2.83 -10.92
N ARG A 83 15.95 -2.08 -9.80
CA ARG A 83 17.09 -1.38 -9.20
C ARG A 83 17.94 -2.27 -8.28
N LEU A 84 17.40 -3.42 -7.88
CA LEU A 84 18.06 -4.42 -7.03
C LEU A 84 17.75 -5.81 -7.57
N PRO A 85 18.37 -6.21 -8.71
CA PRO A 85 18.07 -7.48 -9.39
C PRO A 85 18.29 -8.71 -8.51
N SER A 86 19.27 -8.64 -7.61
CA SER A 86 19.58 -9.72 -6.65
C SER A 86 18.39 -10.09 -5.75
N TYR A 87 17.46 -9.16 -5.55
CA TYR A 87 16.25 -9.37 -4.72
C TYR A 87 14.98 -9.52 -5.57
N ALA A 88 15.11 -9.69 -6.89
CA ALA A 88 13.94 -9.88 -7.75
C ALA A 88 13.22 -11.19 -7.45
N VAL A 89 13.96 -12.24 -7.09
CA VAL A 89 13.42 -13.58 -6.79
C VAL A 89 12.80 -13.65 -5.39
N SER A 90 13.50 -13.15 -4.37
CA SER A 90 13.04 -13.20 -2.97
C SER A 90 12.10 -12.05 -2.58
N GLY A 91 11.88 -11.10 -3.50
CA GLY A 91 11.15 -9.87 -3.21
C GLY A 91 11.88 -8.97 -2.20
N LYS A 92 11.76 -7.67 -2.34
CA LYS A 92 12.42 -6.71 -1.43
C LYS A 92 11.92 -6.81 0.02
N VAL A 93 10.70 -7.27 0.20
CA VAL A 93 10.04 -7.37 1.51
C VAL A 93 10.75 -8.35 2.45
N LEU A 94 11.38 -9.38 1.91
CA LEU A 94 12.18 -10.35 2.67
C LEU A 94 13.69 -10.03 2.66
N MET A 95 14.07 -8.86 2.14
CA MET A 95 15.47 -8.42 2.20
C MET A 95 15.93 -8.34 3.63
N PRO A 96 17.04 -9.01 4.01
CA PRO A 96 17.61 -8.90 5.35
C PRO A 96 18.15 -7.49 5.54
N VAL A 97 17.75 -6.85 6.64
CA VAL A 97 18.18 -5.51 7.02
C VAL A 97 18.90 -5.63 8.37
N PRO A 98 20.24 -5.57 8.39
CA PRO A 98 20.98 -5.63 9.64
C PRO A 98 20.76 -4.35 10.44
N VAL A 99 19.98 -4.45 11.52
CA VAL A 99 19.75 -3.36 12.45
C VAL A 99 20.35 -3.74 13.79
N PHE A 100 21.43 -3.06 14.18
CA PHE A 100 22.08 -3.27 15.46
C PHE A 100 21.23 -2.66 16.59
N ARG A 101 20.57 -3.50 17.38
CA ARG A 101 19.81 -3.12 18.58
C ARG A 101 20.21 -4.02 19.74
N TRP A 102 21.39 -3.79 20.28
CA TRP A 102 21.98 -4.58 21.36
C TRP A 102 21.03 -4.77 22.56
N GLU A 103 20.22 -3.77 22.87
CA GLU A 103 19.33 -3.78 24.04
C GLU A 103 18.05 -4.62 23.85
N ARG A 104 17.71 -5.06 22.65
CA ARG A 104 16.42 -5.72 22.33
C ARG A 104 16.53 -7.10 21.70
N GLY A 105 17.68 -7.72 21.76
CA GLY A 105 17.90 -9.03 21.12
C GLY A 105 17.82 -8.92 19.59
N GLN A 106 18.92 -8.66 18.95
CA GLN A 106 19.01 -8.57 17.51
C GLN A 106 18.88 -9.94 16.87
N ARG A 107 17.98 -10.03 15.87
CA ARG A 107 17.96 -11.16 14.96
C ARG A 107 18.73 -10.81 13.70
N LEU A 108 19.76 -11.58 13.35
CA LEU A 108 20.51 -11.41 12.09
C LEU A 108 19.65 -11.67 10.85
N SER A 109 18.59 -12.45 11.02
CA SER A 109 17.60 -12.78 9.98
C SER A 109 16.43 -11.79 9.86
N GLN A 110 16.52 -10.63 10.50
CA GLN A 110 15.45 -9.63 10.46
C GLN A 110 15.29 -9.09 9.03
N THR A 111 14.07 -9.18 8.51
CA THR A 111 13.72 -8.72 7.18
C THR A 111 13.15 -7.29 7.17
N LEU A 112 13.04 -6.69 6.00
CA LEU A 112 12.36 -5.41 5.84
C LEU A 112 10.91 -5.48 6.33
N LEU A 113 10.21 -6.59 6.09
CA LEU A 113 8.85 -6.83 6.60
C LEU A 113 8.77 -6.75 8.11
N ASP A 114 9.71 -7.41 8.81
CA ASP A 114 9.77 -7.38 10.28
C ASP A 114 9.98 -5.98 10.85
N LEU A 115 10.70 -5.12 10.11
CA LEU A 115 10.95 -3.74 10.51
C LEU A 115 9.76 -2.81 10.26
N GLN A 116 8.99 -3.05 9.20
CA GLN A 116 7.85 -2.23 8.81
C GLN A 116 6.62 -2.50 9.68
N LEU A 117 6.29 -3.77 9.90
CA LEU A 117 5.02 -4.20 10.53
C LEU A 117 4.75 -3.59 11.91
N PRO A 118 5.71 -3.43 12.83
CA PRO A 118 5.42 -2.85 14.14
C PRO A 118 4.85 -1.44 14.09
N LEU A 119 5.31 -0.60 13.16
CA LEU A 119 4.76 0.75 12.96
C LEU A 119 3.34 0.67 12.39
N TYR A 120 3.14 -0.11 11.34
CA TYR A 120 1.85 -0.24 10.67
C TYR A 120 0.78 -0.83 11.59
N LYS A 121 1.12 -1.85 12.39
CA LYS A 121 0.22 -2.43 13.39
C LYS A 121 -0.21 -1.39 14.44
N ARG A 122 0.72 -0.54 14.90
CA ARG A 122 0.39 0.54 15.85
C ARG A 122 -0.55 1.58 15.22
N LEU A 123 -0.29 2.01 13.98
CA LEU A 123 -1.17 2.94 13.27
C LEU A 123 -2.58 2.35 13.09
N MET A 124 -2.67 1.09 12.66
CA MET A 124 -3.98 0.42 12.52
C MET A 124 -4.71 0.21 13.85
N ALA A 125 -3.98 -0.02 14.94
CA ALA A 125 -4.58 -0.12 16.27
C ALA A 125 -5.21 1.21 16.73
N MET A 126 -4.64 2.35 16.27
CA MET A 126 -5.14 3.70 16.58
C MET A 126 -6.20 4.20 15.58
N ALA A 127 -6.44 3.45 14.51
CA ALA A 127 -7.41 3.84 13.49
C ALA A 127 -8.85 3.74 14.01
N PRO A 128 -9.75 4.65 13.61
CA PRO A 128 -11.18 4.57 13.88
C PRO A 128 -11.79 3.23 13.40
N ASP A 129 -12.93 2.86 13.98
CA ASP A 129 -13.63 1.61 13.62
C ASP A 129 -14.27 1.65 12.21
N THR A 130 -14.23 2.80 11.55
CA THR A 130 -14.61 2.95 10.14
C THR A 130 -13.50 2.51 9.17
N ILE A 131 -12.25 2.37 9.67
CA ILE A 131 -11.05 2.07 8.88
C ILE A 131 -10.55 0.66 9.20
N HIS A 132 -10.77 -0.27 8.28
CA HIS A 132 -10.29 -1.66 8.40
C HIS A 132 -9.17 -2.01 7.43
N THR A 133 -8.81 -1.12 6.52
CA THR A 133 -7.82 -1.39 5.47
C THR A 133 -6.69 -0.38 5.49
N MET A 134 -5.45 -0.87 5.58
CA MET A 134 -4.24 -0.08 5.34
C MET A 134 -3.52 -0.65 4.12
N VAL A 135 -3.10 0.20 3.21
CA VAL A 135 -2.29 -0.17 2.02
C VAL A 135 -0.91 0.44 2.17
N VAL A 136 0.13 -0.38 2.05
CA VAL A 136 1.51 0.05 2.22
C VAL A 136 2.43 -0.48 1.13
N SER A 137 3.49 0.28 0.85
CA SER A 137 4.57 -0.15 -0.03
C SER A 137 5.53 -1.10 0.70
N GLY A 138 5.85 -2.23 0.08
CA GLY A 138 6.76 -3.24 0.65
C GLY A 138 8.25 -2.88 0.59
N ASP A 139 8.62 -1.76 -0.06
CA ASP A 139 10.01 -1.34 -0.23
C ASP A 139 10.34 -0.01 0.47
N VAL A 140 9.50 0.42 1.40
CA VAL A 140 9.69 1.65 2.18
C VAL A 140 9.92 1.30 3.64
N PHE A 141 10.97 1.84 4.24
CA PHE A 141 11.20 1.78 5.68
C PHE A 141 10.96 3.15 6.31
N ILE A 142 10.02 3.21 7.24
CA ILE A 142 9.63 4.44 7.93
C ILE A 142 10.05 4.33 9.40
N ARG A 143 10.79 5.32 9.88
CA ARG A 143 11.13 5.48 11.30
C ARG A 143 10.39 6.67 11.86
N ALA A 144 9.42 6.42 12.75
CA ALA A 144 8.79 7.46 13.54
C ALA A 144 9.66 7.79 14.75
N THR A 145 10.11 9.04 14.87
CA THR A 145 10.93 9.55 15.99
C THR A 145 10.09 10.30 17.02
N GLN A 146 8.88 10.70 16.65
CA GLN A 146 7.92 11.36 17.51
C GLN A 146 6.76 10.42 17.85
N PRO A 147 6.02 10.68 18.95
CA PRO A 147 4.79 9.94 19.25
C PRO A 147 3.81 10.01 18.08
N LEU A 148 3.19 8.87 17.78
CA LEU A 148 2.17 8.80 16.73
C LEU A 148 0.94 9.62 17.17
N GLN A 149 0.42 10.43 16.27
CA GLN A 149 -0.83 11.14 16.47
C GLN A 149 -2.02 10.22 16.16
N PRO A 150 -3.19 10.47 16.75
CA PRO A 150 -4.42 9.76 16.43
C PRO A 150 -4.71 9.83 14.92
N VAL A 151 -5.17 8.72 14.36
CA VAL A 151 -5.60 8.68 12.96
C VAL A 151 -6.93 9.42 12.83
N PRO A 152 -7.05 10.41 11.92
CA PRO A 152 -8.30 11.13 11.74
C PRO A 152 -9.40 10.21 11.19
N ASP A 153 -10.65 10.46 11.58
CA ASP A 153 -11.81 9.78 11.00
C ASP A 153 -12.13 10.40 9.63
N ALA A 154 -11.66 9.74 8.60
CA ALA A 154 -11.83 10.13 7.20
C ALA A 154 -11.90 8.91 6.29
N ASP A 155 -12.56 9.04 5.13
CA ASP A 155 -12.67 7.94 4.19
C ASP A 155 -11.30 7.48 3.65
N VAL A 156 -10.36 8.41 3.47
CA VAL A 156 -8.99 8.14 3.02
C VAL A 156 -8.00 8.99 3.81
N VAL A 157 -7.03 8.35 4.45
CA VAL A 157 -5.91 9.01 5.13
C VAL A 157 -4.61 8.64 4.44
N CYS A 158 -3.91 9.65 3.94
CA CYS A 158 -2.63 9.48 3.25
C CYS A 158 -1.50 10.06 4.09
N TYR A 159 -0.41 9.31 4.21
CA TYR A 159 0.79 9.80 4.90
C TYR A 159 1.81 10.32 3.89
N GLY A 160 2.32 11.50 4.15
CA GLY A 160 3.30 12.14 3.28
C GLY A 160 4.39 12.86 4.06
N LEU A 161 5.50 13.15 3.39
CA LEU A 161 6.64 13.89 3.93
C LEU A 161 6.90 15.17 3.15
N TRP A 162 7.35 16.20 3.86
CA TRP A 162 7.90 17.40 3.25
C TRP A 162 9.31 17.08 2.71
N LEU A 163 9.45 17.05 1.40
CA LEU A 163 10.73 16.82 0.74
C LEU A 163 10.99 17.91 -0.31
N PRO A 164 12.26 18.26 -0.58
CA PRO A 164 12.61 19.16 -1.66
C PRO A 164 12.08 18.68 -3.02
N ALA A 165 11.72 19.59 -3.91
CA ALA A 165 11.19 19.28 -5.24
C ALA A 165 12.10 18.35 -6.05
N SER A 166 13.42 18.44 -5.88
CA SER A 166 14.42 17.56 -6.51
C SER A 166 14.26 16.09 -6.12
N THR A 167 13.77 15.80 -4.92
CA THR A 167 13.49 14.45 -4.43
C THR A 167 12.05 14.05 -4.74
N ALA A 168 11.09 14.93 -4.43
CA ALA A 168 9.65 14.69 -4.58
C ALA A 168 9.24 14.34 -6.02
N ARG A 169 9.97 14.89 -7.03
CA ARG A 169 9.74 14.58 -8.46
C ARG A 169 9.73 13.11 -8.84
N ASN A 170 10.31 12.26 -8.03
CA ASN A 170 10.42 10.82 -8.31
C ASN A 170 9.28 9.99 -7.69
N HIS A 171 8.33 10.64 -7.01
CA HIS A 171 7.29 10.01 -6.22
C HIS A 171 5.91 10.55 -6.57
N GLY A 172 4.87 9.92 -6.00
CA GLY A 172 3.56 10.53 -5.90
C GLY A 172 3.60 11.75 -4.98
N VAL A 173 2.79 12.76 -5.25
CA VAL A 173 2.76 14.00 -4.49
C VAL A 173 1.32 14.40 -4.20
N PHE A 174 1.00 14.55 -2.94
CA PHE A 174 -0.29 15.10 -2.47
C PHE A 174 -0.23 16.61 -2.46
N VAL A 175 -1.18 17.25 -3.09
CA VAL A 175 -1.28 18.71 -3.14
C VAL A 175 -2.50 19.17 -2.35
N SER A 176 -2.33 20.13 -1.46
CA SER A 176 -3.37 20.78 -0.67
C SER A 176 -3.33 22.29 -0.81
N ARG A 177 -4.49 22.95 -0.59
CA ARG A 177 -4.54 24.40 -0.51
C ARG A 177 -3.92 24.88 0.79
N ARG A 178 -3.29 26.06 0.78
CA ARG A 178 -2.72 26.67 2.01
C ARG A 178 -3.77 26.92 3.09
N GLN A 179 -5.01 27.23 2.69
CA GLN A 179 -6.14 27.48 3.60
C GLN A 179 -6.71 26.20 4.22
N THR A 180 -6.53 25.05 3.53
CA THR A 180 -7.02 23.75 3.98
C THR A 180 -5.93 22.68 3.81
N PRO A 181 -4.82 22.79 4.57
CA PRO A 181 -3.61 21.99 4.35
C PRO A 181 -3.79 20.50 4.60
N THR A 182 -4.79 20.11 5.38
CA THR A 182 -5.10 18.71 5.70
C THR A 182 -6.05 18.05 4.69
N VAL A 183 -6.58 18.83 3.71
CA VAL A 183 -7.52 18.31 2.71
C VAL A 183 -6.81 18.15 1.38
N LEU A 184 -6.83 16.91 0.86
CA LEU A 184 -6.26 16.62 -0.45
C LEU A 184 -7.06 17.34 -1.55
N LYS A 185 -6.37 18.15 -2.36
CA LYS A 185 -6.93 18.79 -3.56
C LYS A 185 -6.74 17.91 -4.79
N GLN A 186 -5.53 17.41 -4.97
CA GLN A 186 -5.15 16.54 -6.08
C GLN A 186 -3.90 15.72 -5.74
N MET A 187 -3.71 14.64 -6.46
CA MET A 187 -2.49 13.85 -6.44
C MET A 187 -1.80 13.95 -7.80
N LEU A 188 -0.48 14.16 -7.78
CA LEU A 188 0.36 14.19 -8.97
C LEU A 188 1.33 13.01 -8.93
N GLN A 189 1.51 12.34 -10.07
CA GLN A 189 2.48 11.26 -10.18
C GLN A 189 3.74 11.75 -10.87
N LYS A 190 4.87 11.72 -10.16
CA LYS A 190 6.19 12.12 -10.65
C LYS A 190 6.20 13.49 -11.35
N PRO A 191 5.71 14.57 -10.71
CA PRO A 191 5.66 15.89 -11.31
C PRO A 191 7.07 16.43 -11.55
N SER A 192 7.21 17.33 -12.54
CA SER A 192 8.48 17.99 -12.76
C SER A 192 8.87 18.92 -11.59
N VAL A 193 10.16 19.18 -11.41
CA VAL A 193 10.63 20.16 -10.41
C VAL A 193 9.98 21.53 -10.64
N GLN A 194 9.87 21.95 -11.90
CA GLN A 194 9.25 23.22 -12.25
C GLN A 194 7.78 23.28 -11.83
N THR A 195 7.02 22.19 -12.07
CA THR A 195 5.62 22.06 -11.61
C THR A 195 5.52 22.21 -10.10
N LEU A 196 6.42 21.54 -9.34
CA LEU A 196 6.40 21.62 -7.88
C LEU A 196 6.74 23.01 -7.35
N VAL A 197 7.73 23.69 -7.96
CA VAL A 197 8.11 25.05 -7.59
C VAL A 197 6.95 26.02 -7.87
N GLU A 198 6.27 25.87 -8.99
CA GLU A 198 5.10 26.71 -9.31
C GLU A 198 3.94 26.46 -8.35
N LEU A 199 3.65 25.17 -8.05
CA LEU A 199 2.61 24.82 -7.09
C LEU A 199 2.85 25.37 -5.69
N GLN A 200 4.11 25.48 -5.24
CA GLN A 200 4.45 26.00 -3.91
C GLN A 200 4.06 27.47 -3.72
N LYS A 201 3.81 28.23 -4.77
CA LYS A 201 3.37 29.62 -4.65
C LYS A 201 2.00 29.74 -3.94
N GLU A 202 1.09 28.82 -4.20
CA GLU A 202 -0.29 28.85 -3.68
C GLU A 202 -0.71 27.60 -2.89
N HIS A 203 0.06 26.53 -2.97
CA HIS A 203 -0.27 25.22 -2.40
C HIS A 203 0.85 24.70 -1.51
N PHE A 204 0.49 23.76 -0.65
CA PHE A 204 1.45 22.85 -0.04
C PHE A 204 1.48 21.55 -0.84
N TYR A 205 2.61 20.86 -0.81
CA TYR A 205 2.69 19.49 -1.28
C TYR A 205 3.43 18.60 -0.28
N LEU A 206 3.02 17.34 -0.20
CA LEU A 206 3.67 16.28 0.56
C LEU A 206 4.01 15.15 -0.40
N THR A 207 5.20 14.58 -0.25
CA THR A 207 5.60 13.39 -1.00
C THR A 207 4.94 12.17 -0.41
N ASP A 208 4.26 11.36 -1.22
CA ASP A 208 3.66 10.09 -0.83
C ASP A 208 4.75 9.13 -0.34
N ILE A 209 4.57 8.60 0.86
CA ILE A 209 5.45 7.59 1.46
C ILE A 209 4.89 6.18 1.34
N GLY A 210 3.83 6.01 0.56
CA GLY A 210 3.23 4.71 0.30
C GLY A 210 2.51 4.11 1.52
N VAL A 211 1.87 4.94 2.35
CA VAL A 211 1.01 4.50 3.46
C VAL A 211 -0.34 5.18 3.33
N TRP A 212 -1.37 4.38 3.10
CA TRP A 212 -2.74 4.82 2.90
C TRP A 212 -3.66 4.02 3.81
N MET A 213 -4.59 4.69 4.48
CA MET A 213 -5.63 4.04 5.28
C MET A 213 -6.98 4.35 4.66
N LEU A 214 -7.80 3.33 4.49
CA LEU A 214 -9.06 3.40 3.77
C LEU A 214 -10.21 2.97 4.67
N SER A 215 -11.28 3.77 4.70
CA SER A 215 -12.55 3.36 5.28
C SER A 215 -13.18 2.22 4.47
N ASP A 216 -14.07 1.48 5.11
CA ASP A 216 -14.85 0.45 4.39
C ASP A 216 -15.63 1.05 3.21
N LYS A 217 -16.10 2.27 3.34
CA LYS A 217 -16.77 3.00 2.26
C LYS A 217 -15.82 3.26 1.08
N ALA A 218 -14.59 3.71 1.36
CA ALA A 218 -13.59 3.92 0.31
C ALA A 218 -13.20 2.62 -0.39
N VAL A 219 -13.01 1.53 0.38
CA VAL A 219 -12.73 0.20 -0.18
C VAL A 219 -13.88 -0.29 -1.06
N LYS A 220 -15.14 -0.17 -0.62
CA LYS A 220 -16.31 -0.55 -1.41
C LYS A 220 -16.42 0.25 -2.72
N LEU A 221 -16.08 1.54 -2.68
CA LEU A 221 -16.02 2.37 -3.90
C LEU A 221 -14.89 1.91 -4.84
N LEU A 222 -13.72 1.57 -4.29
CA LEU A 222 -12.62 0.99 -5.07
C LEU A 222 -13.07 -0.30 -5.75
N MET A 223 -13.68 -1.23 -5.00
CA MET A 223 -14.17 -2.52 -5.54
C MET A 223 -15.19 -2.33 -6.66
N LYS A 224 -16.13 -1.40 -6.52
CA LYS A 224 -17.13 -1.09 -7.59
C LYS A 224 -16.45 -0.59 -8.86
N LYS A 225 -15.38 0.20 -8.75
CA LYS A 225 -14.64 0.69 -9.92
C LYS A 225 -13.77 -0.39 -10.59
N THR A 226 -13.52 -1.48 -9.89
CA THR A 226 -12.72 -2.61 -10.36
C THR A 226 -13.57 -3.80 -10.76
N GLU A 227 -14.86 -3.57 -11.09
CA GLU A 227 -15.80 -4.64 -11.44
C GLU A 227 -15.14 -5.72 -12.28
N THR A 228 -15.05 -6.90 -11.68
CA THR A 228 -14.60 -8.11 -12.36
C THR A 228 -15.81 -8.76 -13.02
N ASP A 229 -15.76 -8.99 -14.32
CA ASP A 229 -16.66 -9.98 -14.93
C ASP A 229 -16.47 -11.32 -14.21
N ASP A 230 -17.52 -12.16 -14.17
CA ASP A 230 -17.52 -13.53 -13.62
C ASP A 230 -16.40 -14.46 -14.15
N LYS A 231 -15.56 -13.97 -15.04
CA LYS A 231 -14.44 -14.66 -15.69
C LYS A 231 -13.06 -14.21 -15.17
N SER A 232 -12.94 -13.70 -13.95
CA SER A 232 -11.65 -13.32 -13.33
C SER A 232 -10.79 -12.30 -14.12
N GLN A 233 -11.36 -11.56 -15.04
CA GLN A 233 -10.67 -10.48 -15.74
C GLN A 233 -11.03 -9.15 -15.08
N ILE A 234 -10.06 -8.54 -14.41
CA ILE A 234 -10.17 -7.14 -13.97
C ILE A 234 -10.07 -6.29 -15.22
N LYS A 235 -11.14 -5.58 -15.56
CA LYS A 235 -11.10 -4.53 -16.59
C LYS A 235 -10.19 -3.42 -16.11
N ASP A 236 -9.38 -2.86 -17.00
CA ASP A 236 -8.43 -1.78 -16.71
C ASP A 236 -9.02 -0.73 -15.77
N ILE A 237 -8.42 -0.63 -14.58
CA ILE A 237 -8.79 0.38 -13.62
C ILE A 237 -8.17 1.69 -14.08
N LYS A 238 -8.94 2.50 -14.77
CA LYS A 238 -8.63 3.91 -14.91
C LYS A 238 -8.96 4.63 -13.60
N ILE A 239 -8.08 4.51 -12.61
CA ILE A 239 -8.06 5.44 -11.51
C ILE A 239 -7.50 6.73 -12.09
N TYR A 240 -8.39 7.65 -12.47
CA TYR A 240 -8.10 9.03 -12.85
C TYR A 240 -6.63 9.28 -13.20
N GLU A 241 -6.13 8.72 -14.28
CA GLU A 241 -5.10 9.35 -15.07
C GLU A 241 -5.83 10.45 -15.84
N ASP A 242 -5.62 11.68 -15.41
CA ASP A 242 -5.88 12.83 -16.27
C ASP A 242 -5.08 12.57 -17.56
N GLU A 243 -5.75 12.47 -18.70
CA GLU A 243 -5.12 12.17 -20.00
C GLU A 243 -4.01 13.16 -20.39
N SER A 244 -3.89 14.29 -19.68
CA SER A 244 -2.82 15.27 -19.82
C SER A 244 -1.43 14.78 -19.38
N TYR A 245 -1.31 13.60 -18.72
CA TYR A 245 -0.05 13.05 -18.19
C TYR A 245 0.48 11.81 -18.92
N ARG A 246 -0.04 11.48 -20.09
CA ARG A 246 0.63 10.53 -21.00
C ARG A 246 1.89 11.17 -21.59
N THR A 247 2.92 11.33 -20.79
CA THR A 247 4.25 11.57 -21.31
C THR A 247 4.90 10.24 -21.63
N ASN A 248 5.14 10.05 -22.90
CA ASN A 248 5.94 9.07 -23.58
C ASN A 248 7.04 8.41 -22.74
N TYR A 249 6.98 7.08 -22.66
CA TYR A 249 8.14 6.21 -22.43
C TYR A 249 8.45 5.47 -23.72
#